data_7eae8ceecafb00d50d250356b8ccc1d3
#
_entry.id   7eae8ceecafb00d50d250356b8ccc1d3
#
_cell.length_a   1.000
_cell.length_b   1.000
_cell.length_c   1.000
_cell.angle_alpha   90.00
_cell.angle_beta   90.00
_cell.angle_gamma   90.00
#
_symmetry.space_group_name_H-M   'P 1'
#
loop_
_entity.id
_entity.type
_entity.pdbx_description
1 polymer ?
#
loop_
_entity_poly.entity_id
_entity_poly.type
_entity_poly.pdbx_seq_one_letter_code
_entity_poly.pdbx_strand_id
1 'polypeptide(L)'
;MAISLHAVTPEFVAEVGDIDLGKPISASDLAAIKAAFTRYAVLIFPDQTFSDESHLDFARHFGPLETSVFKLRTDHKMRLDEKMADVGNLDANNNILAANDRVRLYQLGNRLWHTDSSFKRLPAYCSILHGRAIPPIGGHTEFADLRAAYDALPEDTKRRIAGLVAEHSLMTSRARLGFTDFDETERKAFEPVPQVLARRLPDSGRMSLYLASHAGTIRGMAKADAERLLKELTDHATQRQFVHAHRWRVNDLVMWDDRCTMHRGMDFDDQRYKRDMRRATVSDVAPTCEQMGMAVAAE
;
A
#
# COMPACT_ATOMS: atom_id res chain seq x y z
N MET A 1 -6.73 9.05 28.95
CA MET A 1 -5.59 9.97 28.62
C MET A 1 -5.69 10.24 27.13
N ALA A 2 -5.35 11.42 26.65
CA ALA A 2 -5.33 11.69 25.22
C ALA A 2 -4.10 10.99 24.60
N ILE A 3 -4.20 10.56 23.34
CA ILE A 3 -3.07 9.98 22.61
C ILE A 3 -1.90 10.99 22.55
N SER A 4 -0.68 10.47 22.56
CA SER A 4 0.53 11.26 22.31
C SER A 4 1.00 11.07 20.86
N LEU A 5 1.49 12.16 20.23
CA LEU A 5 1.99 12.15 18.85
C LEU A 5 3.46 12.56 18.86
N HIS A 6 4.31 11.70 18.34
CA HIS A 6 5.75 11.92 18.23
C HIS A 6 6.17 11.92 16.76
N ALA A 7 6.52 13.08 16.22
CA ALA A 7 6.99 13.20 14.85
C ALA A 7 8.31 12.43 14.66
N VAL A 8 8.32 11.43 13.79
CA VAL A 8 9.53 10.72 13.34
C VAL A 8 10.19 11.50 12.20
N THR A 9 9.35 12.10 11.36
CA THR A 9 9.77 13.06 10.33
C THR A 9 8.89 14.31 10.44
N PRO A 10 9.27 15.47 9.90
CA PRO A 10 8.50 16.71 10.07
C PRO A 10 7.03 16.62 9.62
N GLU A 11 6.74 15.92 8.49
CA GLU A 11 5.39 15.92 7.89
C GLU A 11 4.98 14.58 7.27
N PHE A 12 5.76 13.52 7.44
CA PHE A 12 5.48 12.26 6.74
C PHE A 12 5.17 11.09 7.67
N VAL A 13 5.90 10.92 8.76
CA VAL A 13 5.78 9.78 9.68
C VAL A 13 5.69 10.26 11.12
N ALA A 14 4.75 9.69 11.88
CA ALA A 14 4.66 9.89 13.33
C ALA A 14 4.40 8.57 14.07
N GLU A 15 4.91 8.46 15.30
CA GLU A 15 4.49 7.45 16.26
C GLU A 15 3.31 7.98 17.09
N VAL A 16 2.34 7.08 17.36
CA VAL A 16 1.17 7.34 18.19
C VAL A 16 1.30 6.49 19.46
N GLY A 17 1.49 7.15 20.58
CA GLY A 17 1.59 6.53 21.90
C GLY A 17 0.31 6.70 22.72
N ASP A 18 0.36 6.13 23.95
CA ASP A 18 -0.69 6.23 24.96
C ASP A 18 -2.07 5.70 24.50
N ILE A 19 -2.08 4.70 23.62
CA ILE A 19 -3.28 4.05 23.13
C ILE A 19 -3.10 2.53 23.06
N ASP A 20 -4.17 1.81 23.38
CA ASP A 20 -4.31 0.36 23.22
C ASP A 20 -5.45 0.10 22.23
N LEU A 21 -5.09 -0.25 21.00
CA LEU A 21 -6.03 -0.50 19.90
C LEU A 21 -6.81 -1.83 20.06
N GLY A 22 -6.44 -2.65 21.04
CA GLY A 22 -7.21 -3.84 21.44
C GLY A 22 -8.45 -3.51 22.26
N LYS A 23 -8.64 -2.24 22.63
CA LYS A 23 -9.78 -1.72 23.40
C LYS A 23 -10.65 -0.77 22.57
N PRO A 24 -11.90 -0.54 22.96
CA PRO A 24 -12.74 0.47 22.31
C PRO A 24 -12.07 1.84 22.31
N ILE A 25 -12.00 2.48 21.15
CA ILE A 25 -11.36 3.78 20.96
C ILE A 25 -12.38 4.88 21.22
N SER A 26 -12.01 5.90 21.99
CA SER A 26 -12.86 7.08 22.20
C SER A 26 -13.04 7.88 20.90
N ALA A 27 -14.17 8.59 20.79
CA ALA A 27 -14.41 9.45 19.63
C ALA A 27 -13.34 10.55 19.50
N SER A 28 -12.82 11.07 20.63
CA SER A 28 -11.75 12.08 20.63
C SER A 28 -10.42 11.51 20.13
N ASP A 29 -10.04 10.30 20.57
CA ASP A 29 -8.79 9.66 20.12
C ASP A 29 -8.87 9.28 18.64
N LEU A 30 -10.02 8.76 18.19
CA LEU A 30 -10.23 8.47 16.78
C LEU A 30 -10.13 9.74 15.92
N ALA A 31 -10.72 10.85 16.36
CA ALA A 31 -10.60 12.13 15.65
C ALA A 31 -9.16 12.63 15.60
N ALA A 32 -8.40 12.49 16.70
CA ALA A 32 -6.99 12.85 16.76
C ALA A 32 -6.13 11.97 15.83
N ILE A 33 -6.39 10.64 15.78
CA ILE A 33 -5.72 9.72 14.83
C ILE A 33 -6.00 10.14 13.39
N LYS A 34 -7.27 10.43 13.03
CA LYS A 34 -7.62 10.85 11.68
C LYS A 34 -6.95 12.17 11.29
N ALA A 35 -6.89 13.14 12.19
CA ALA A 35 -6.18 14.41 11.97
C ALA A 35 -4.66 14.20 11.79
N ALA A 36 -4.06 13.34 12.64
CA ALA A 36 -2.66 12.97 12.50
C ALA A 36 -2.39 12.26 11.17
N PHE A 37 -3.28 11.36 10.74
CA PHE A 37 -3.16 10.61 9.51
C PHE A 37 -3.21 11.51 8.27
N THR A 38 -4.09 12.52 8.25
CA THR A 38 -4.15 13.53 7.19
C THR A 38 -2.83 14.32 7.07
N ARG A 39 -2.18 14.61 8.21
CA ARG A 39 -0.91 15.34 8.24
C ARG A 39 0.26 14.45 7.84
N TYR A 40 0.43 13.30 8.50
CA TYR A 40 1.65 12.49 8.41
C TYR A 40 1.61 11.40 7.33
N ALA A 41 0.45 10.95 6.89
CA ALA A 41 0.26 9.86 5.94
C ALA A 41 0.79 8.48 6.39
N VAL A 42 1.75 8.38 7.30
CA VAL A 42 2.20 7.13 7.92
C VAL A 42 2.17 7.29 9.44
N LEU A 43 1.39 6.44 10.10
CA LEU A 43 1.31 6.37 11.56
C LEU A 43 1.81 5.01 12.04
N ILE A 44 2.65 5.04 13.06
CA ILE A 44 3.20 3.85 13.72
C ILE A 44 2.61 3.80 15.12
N PHE A 45 1.99 2.67 15.45
CA PHE A 45 1.45 2.37 16.78
C PHE A 45 2.31 1.26 17.38
N PRO A 46 3.24 1.59 18.28
CA PRO A 46 4.12 0.60 18.89
C PRO A 46 3.36 -0.32 19.85
N ASP A 47 3.85 -1.56 20.00
CA ASP A 47 3.45 -2.51 21.05
C ASP A 47 1.95 -2.79 21.15
N GLN A 48 1.29 -2.98 19.99
CA GLN A 48 -0.14 -3.27 19.93
C GLN A 48 -0.39 -4.78 19.97
N THR A 49 -0.78 -5.30 21.14
CA THR A 49 -1.12 -6.72 21.30
C THR A 49 -2.63 -6.91 21.20
N PHE A 50 -3.13 -7.36 20.05
CA PHE A 50 -4.57 -7.58 19.82
C PHE A 50 -4.86 -8.71 18.82
N SER A 51 -6.13 -9.14 18.77
CA SER A 51 -6.60 -10.20 17.87
C SER A 51 -6.74 -9.70 16.42
N ASP A 52 -6.96 -10.62 15.48
CA ASP A 52 -7.28 -10.27 14.11
C ASP A 52 -8.61 -9.51 14.02
N GLU A 53 -9.59 -9.88 14.84
CA GLU A 53 -10.88 -9.20 14.90
C GLU A 53 -10.74 -7.75 15.37
N SER A 54 -10.00 -7.49 16.45
CA SER A 54 -9.71 -6.12 16.91
C SER A 54 -8.96 -5.30 15.85
N HIS A 55 -8.05 -5.95 15.09
CA HIS A 55 -7.37 -5.30 13.96
C HIS A 55 -8.38 -4.88 12.88
N LEU A 56 -9.28 -5.78 12.49
CA LEU A 56 -10.33 -5.47 11.51
C LEU A 56 -11.31 -4.40 12.05
N ASP A 57 -11.65 -4.44 13.33
CA ASP A 57 -12.51 -3.43 13.96
C ASP A 57 -11.86 -2.05 13.93
N PHE A 58 -10.57 -1.95 14.26
CA PHE A 58 -9.84 -0.71 14.11
C PHE A 58 -9.87 -0.19 12.66
N ALA A 59 -9.60 -1.06 11.70
CA ALA A 59 -9.61 -0.67 10.30
C ALA A 59 -10.99 -0.20 9.79
N ARG A 60 -12.10 -0.75 10.30
CA ARG A 60 -13.47 -0.35 9.94
C ARG A 60 -13.80 1.11 10.31
N HIS A 61 -13.08 1.72 11.27
CA HIS A 61 -13.23 3.15 11.57
C HIS A 61 -12.85 4.08 10.41
N PHE A 62 -12.11 3.57 9.42
CA PHE A 62 -11.62 4.34 8.27
C PHE A 62 -12.41 4.08 6.99
N GLY A 63 -13.26 3.05 6.96
CA GLY A 63 -14.11 2.75 5.80
C GLY A 63 -14.34 1.26 5.55
N PRO A 64 -14.89 0.90 4.40
CA PRO A 64 -15.17 -0.49 4.04
C PRO A 64 -13.87 -1.27 3.77
N LEU A 65 -13.80 -2.48 4.34
CA LEU A 65 -12.65 -3.36 4.19
C LEU A 65 -12.66 -4.06 2.83
N GLU A 66 -11.51 -4.10 2.19
CA GLU A 66 -11.30 -4.90 0.99
C GLU A 66 -11.29 -6.40 1.29
N THR A 67 -11.62 -7.19 0.26
CA THR A 67 -11.39 -8.63 0.28
C THR A 67 -10.02 -8.92 -0.33
N SER A 68 -9.26 -9.81 0.30
CA SER A 68 -7.95 -10.27 -0.16
C SER A 68 -8.04 -10.89 -1.55
N VAL A 69 -7.09 -10.56 -2.42
CA VAL A 69 -6.98 -11.13 -3.77
C VAL A 69 -6.74 -12.65 -3.75
N PHE A 70 -6.20 -13.19 -2.66
CA PHE A 70 -6.01 -14.64 -2.51
C PHE A 70 -7.33 -15.43 -2.44
N LYS A 71 -8.46 -14.76 -2.15
CA LYS A 71 -9.78 -15.38 -2.22
C LYS A 71 -10.19 -15.79 -3.66
N LEU A 72 -9.61 -15.17 -4.67
CA LEU A 72 -9.84 -15.53 -6.07
C LEU A 72 -9.29 -16.92 -6.41
N ARG A 73 -8.40 -17.46 -5.58
CA ARG A 73 -7.71 -18.72 -5.80
C ARG A 73 -8.43 -19.88 -5.11
N THR A 74 -8.76 -20.91 -5.87
CA THR A 74 -9.38 -22.14 -5.36
C THR A 74 -8.36 -23.20 -4.94
N ASP A 75 -7.11 -23.08 -5.40
CA ASP A 75 -5.98 -23.99 -5.13
C ASP A 75 -5.18 -23.63 -3.87
N HIS A 76 -5.57 -22.57 -3.18
CA HIS A 76 -4.87 -22.07 -2.00
C HIS A 76 -5.79 -22.01 -0.77
N LYS A 77 -5.39 -22.69 0.32
CA LYS A 77 -6.07 -22.57 1.61
C LYS A 77 -5.60 -21.29 2.31
N MET A 78 -6.50 -20.33 2.46
CA MET A 78 -6.21 -19.10 3.19
C MET A 78 -5.90 -19.40 4.67
N ARG A 79 -4.85 -18.78 5.21
CA ARG A 79 -4.47 -18.84 6.63
C ARG A 79 -5.26 -17.85 7.47
N LEU A 80 -5.65 -16.73 6.90
CA LEU A 80 -6.32 -15.61 7.56
C LEU A 80 -7.74 -15.43 7.04
N ASP A 81 -8.52 -14.59 7.73
CA ASP A 81 -9.82 -14.11 7.26
C ASP A 81 -9.72 -13.48 5.87
N GLU A 82 -10.78 -13.56 5.08
CA GLU A 82 -10.81 -13.00 3.72
C GLU A 82 -10.64 -11.48 3.65
N LYS A 83 -10.85 -10.76 4.76
CA LYS A 83 -10.62 -9.32 4.88
C LYS A 83 -9.19 -8.97 5.28
N MET A 84 -8.34 -9.98 5.44
CA MET A 84 -6.93 -9.81 5.76
C MET A 84 -6.05 -10.32 4.62
N ALA A 85 -5.06 -9.52 4.25
CA ALA A 85 -3.98 -9.97 3.40
C ALA A 85 -2.84 -10.53 4.25
N ASP A 86 -2.40 -11.75 3.92
CA ASP A 86 -1.24 -12.39 4.51
C ASP A 86 0.04 -11.87 3.83
N VAL A 87 0.82 -11.07 4.55
CA VAL A 87 2.06 -10.44 4.05
C VAL A 87 3.28 -11.07 4.74
N GLY A 88 3.27 -12.41 4.77
CA GLY A 88 4.29 -13.21 5.41
C GLY A 88 4.91 -14.22 4.46
N ASN A 89 5.70 -15.15 5.01
CA ASN A 89 6.27 -16.26 4.30
C ASN A 89 5.80 -17.63 4.85
N LEU A 90 4.57 -17.68 5.36
CA LEU A 90 4.04 -18.85 6.06
C LEU A 90 2.88 -19.50 5.29
N ASP A 91 2.83 -20.83 5.34
CA ASP A 91 1.70 -21.63 4.88
C ASP A 91 0.56 -21.69 5.93
N ALA A 92 -0.55 -22.39 5.62
CA ALA A 92 -1.70 -22.54 6.51
C ALA A 92 -1.37 -23.29 7.82
N ASN A 93 -0.23 -23.96 7.92
CA ASN A 93 0.25 -24.66 9.10
C ASN A 93 1.35 -23.89 9.84
N ASN A 94 1.59 -22.63 9.47
CA ASN A 94 2.66 -21.76 9.98
C ASN A 94 4.10 -22.29 9.72
N ASN A 95 4.30 -23.05 8.65
CA ASN A 95 5.62 -23.42 8.16
C ASN A 95 6.08 -22.40 7.12
N ILE A 96 7.40 -22.24 6.96
CA ILE A 96 7.98 -21.39 5.92
C ILE A 96 7.65 -22.00 4.53
N LEU A 97 7.14 -21.15 3.62
CA LEU A 97 6.85 -21.53 2.23
C LEU A 97 8.12 -21.99 1.53
N ALA A 98 8.03 -23.03 0.70
CA ALA A 98 9.15 -23.51 -0.10
C ALA A 98 9.64 -22.42 -1.07
N ALA A 99 10.92 -22.49 -1.44
CA ALA A 99 11.56 -21.50 -2.31
C ALA A 99 10.85 -21.30 -3.67
N ASN A 100 10.26 -22.36 -4.21
CA ASN A 100 9.51 -22.39 -5.47
C ASN A 100 7.98 -22.33 -5.27
N ASP A 101 7.51 -22.06 -4.05
CA ASP A 101 6.08 -21.96 -3.79
C ASP A 101 5.49 -20.77 -4.56
N ARG A 102 4.35 -20.99 -5.24
CA ARG A 102 3.68 -19.98 -6.07
C ARG A 102 3.27 -18.74 -5.28
N VAL A 103 2.80 -18.91 -4.03
CA VAL A 103 2.41 -17.79 -3.15
C VAL A 103 3.63 -16.95 -2.82
N ARG A 104 4.76 -17.59 -2.48
CA ARG A 104 6.02 -16.89 -2.23
C ARG A 104 6.47 -16.10 -3.45
N LEU A 105 6.51 -16.72 -4.63
CA LEU A 105 6.93 -16.08 -5.88
C LEU A 105 6.02 -14.87 -6.23
N TYR A 106 4.72 -15.04 -6.05
CA TYR A 106 3.75 -13.95 -6.21
C TYR A 106 4.03 -12.80 -5.23
N GLN A 107 4.33 -13.08 -3.98
CA GLN A 107 4.59 -12.08 -2.94
C GLN A 107 5.91 -11.32 -3.13
N LEU A 108 6.86 -11.83 -3.94
CA LEU A 108 8.06 -11.07 -4.31
C LEU A 108 7.74 -9.72 -4.95
N GLY A 109 6.56 -9.57 -5.55
CA GLY A 109 6.06 -8.30 -6.05
C GLY A 109 6.00 -7.18 -5.02
N ASN A 110 5.88 -7.51 -3.73
CA ASN A 110 5.89 -6.53 -2.64
C ASN A 110 7.27 -5.89 -2.41
N ARG A 111 8.33 -6.41 -3.05
CA ARG A 111 9.67 -5.80 -3.07
C ARG A 111 9.81 -4.67 -4.08
N LEU A 112 8.87 -4.54 -5.02
CA LEU A 112 8.80 -3.41 -5.94
C LEU A 112 8.10 -2.23 -5.25
N TRP A 113 8.49 -1.00 -5.59
CA TRP A 113 7.77 0.18 -5.17
C TRP A 113 6.32 0.16 -5.68
N HIS A 114 5.35 0.15 -4.79
CA HIS A 114 3.94 0.05 -5.15
C HIS A 114 3.04 0.79 -4.17
N THR A 115 1.85 1.09 -4.64
CA THR A 115 0.70 1.52 -3.86
C THR A 115 -0.27 0.36 -3.82
N ASP A 116 -0.80 0.02 -2.66
CA ASP A 116 -1.73 -1.09 -2.50
C ASP A 116 -3.01 -0.86 -3.31
N SER A 117 -3.52 -1.94 -3.85
CA SER A 117 -4.80 -2.00 -4.59
C SER A 117 -4.98 -0.98 -5.72
N SER A 118 -3.91 -0.31 -6.16
CA SER A 118 -3.98 0.59 -7.32
C SER A 118 -4.37 -0.11 -8.62
N PHE A 119 -4.26 -1.43 -8.67
CA PHE A 119 -4.71 -2.30 -9.75
C PHE A 119 -6.22 -2.65 -9.68
N LYS A 120 -6.96 -2.10 -8.73
CA LYS A 120 -8.43 -2.19 -8.64
C LYS A 120 -9.04 -0.89 -9.12
N ARG A 121 -10.22 -0.96 -9.75
CA ARG A 121 -10.96 0.25 -10.17
C ARG A 121 -11.23 1.18 -8.99
N LEU A 122 -11.67 0.63 -7.86
CA LEU A 122 -11.74 1.32 -6.57
C LEU A 122 -10.46 1.00 -5.80
N PRO A 123 -9.50 1.93 -5.72
CA PRO A 123 -8.21 1.68 -5.09
C PRO A 123 -8.31 1.71 -3.55
N ALA A 124 -7.19 1.46 -2.87
CA ALA A 124 -7.13 1.61 -1.42
C ALA A 124 -7.11 3.08 -0.98
N TYR A 125 -7.81 3.35 0.12
CA TYR A 125 -7.63 4.55 0.93
C TYR A 125 -6.41 4.40 1.81
N CYS A 126 -6.38 3.35 2.63
CA CYS A 126 -5.28 3.09 3.52
C CYS A 126 -5.08 1.59 3.75
N SER A 127 -3.86 1.25 4.09
CA SER A 127 -3.46 -0.06 4.55
C SER A 127 -2.97 -0.02 5.99
N ILE A 128 -3.29 -1.05 6.76
CA ILE A 128 -2.99 -1.17 8.18
C ILE A 128 -2.34 -2.53 8.39
N LEU A 129 -1.03 -2.56 8.66
CA LEU A 129 -0.20 -3.77 8.73
C LEU A 129 0.31 -3.98 10.15
N HIS A 130 0.08 -5.17 10.69
CA HIS A 130 0.51 -5.57 12.03
C HIS A 130 1.60 -6.64 11.96
N GLY A 131 2.69 -6.44 12.69
CA GLY A 131 3.84 -7.35 12.75
C GLY A 131 3.75 -8.33 13.90
N ARG A 132 3.44 -9.63 13.62
CA ARG A 132 3.34 -10.72 14.63
C ARG A 132 4.65 -11.47 14.83
N ALA A 133 5.38 -11.74 13.76
CA ALA A 133 6.73 -12.30 13.79
C ALA A 133 7.63 -11.55 12.83
N ILE A 134 8.74 -11.05 13.32
CA ILE A 134 9.65 -10.18 12.59
C ILE A 134 11.03 -10.88 12.48
N PRO A 135 11.62 -10.95 11.27
CA PRO A 135 12.96 -11.48 11.12
C PRO A 135 13.97 -10.60 11.85
N PRO A 136 15.02 -11.18 12.47
CA PRO A 136 16.00 -10.42 13.26
C PRO A 136 16.86 -9.47 12.42
N ILE A 137 16.98 -9.73 11.11
CA ILE A 137 17.78 -8.95 10.16
C ILE A 137 17.00 -8.77 8.86
N GLY A 138 16.97 -7.56 8.32
CA GLY A 138 16.24 -7.22 7.09
C GLY A 138 14.73 -7.11 7.29
N GLY A 139 13.97 -7.23 6.22
CA GLY A 139 12.49 -7.24 6.24
C GLY A 139 11.84 -5.93 6.67
N HIS A 140 12.58 -4.82 6.73
CA HIS A 140 11.99 -3.50 6.96
C HIS A 140 11.12 -3.06 5.77
N THR A 141 10.28 -2.06 6.00
CA THR A 141 9.45 -1.47 4.94
C THR A 141 9.90 -0.05 4.68
N GLU A 142 10.12 0.29 3.41
CA GLU A 142 10.36 1.65 2.99
C GLU A 142 9.05 2.28 2.49
N PHE A 143 8.81 3.53 2.88
CA PHE A 143 7.68 4.36 2.46
C PHE A 143 8.20 5.60 1.76
N ALA A 144 7.61 5.99 0.63
CA ALA A 144 7.92 7.20 -0.12
C ALA A 144 6.76 8.20 -0.05
N ASP A 145 7.01 9.45 0.35
CA ASP A 145 6.03 10.54 0.38
C ASP A 145 5.82 11.11 -1.03
N LEU A 146 4.75 10.69 -1.68
CA LEU A 146 4.40 11.14 -3.02
C LEU A 146 3.90 12.60 -3.06
N ARG A 147 3.51 13.18 -1.91
CA ARG A 147 3.14 14.60 -1.78
C ARG A 147 4.40 15.46 -1.87
N ALA A 148 5.39 15.17 -1.04
CA ALA A 148 6.67 15.87 -1.07
C ALA A 148 7.40 15.69 -2.41
N ALA A 149 7.31 14.50 -3.00
CA ALA A 149 7.84 14.23 -4.31
C ALA A 149 7.14 15.07 -5.40
N TYR A 150 5.80 15.19 -5.36
CA TYR A 150 5.05 16.05 -6.28
C TYR A 150 5.44 17.53 -6.11
N ASP A 151 5.50 18.03 -4.87
CA ASP A 151 5.86 19.41 -4.56
C ASP A 151 7.23 19.79 -5.12
N ALA A 152 8.19 18.85 -5.09
CA ALA A 152 9.56 19.03 -5.59
C ALA A 152 9.72 18.88 -7.11
N LEU A 153 8.67 18.47 -7.85
CA LEU A 153 8.75 18.40 -9.32
C LEU A 153 8.88 19.78 -9.95
N PRO A 154 9.66 19.91 -11.04
CA PRO A 154 9.63 21.11 -11.88
C PRO A 154 8.21 21.41 -12.40
N GLU A 155 7.86 22.69 -12.52
CA GLU A 155 6.53 23.11 -12.96
C GLU A 155 6.19 22.60 -14.38
N ASP A 156 7.18 22.47 -15.26
CA ASP A 156 6.98 21.86 -16.60
C ASP A 156 6.57 20.39 -16.48
N THR A 157 7.18 19.64 -15.55
CA THR A 157 6.81 18.25 -15.30
C THR A 157 5.41 18.17 -14.71
N LYS A 158 5.05 19.01 -13.74
CA LYS A 158 3.69 19.06 -13.18
C LYS A 158 2.65 19.31 -14.28
N ARG A 159 2.91 20.29 -15.17
CA ARG A 159 2.03 20.55 -16.33
C ARG A 159 1.95 19.36 -17.28
N ARG A 160 3.08 18.71 -17.57
CA ARG A 160 3.16 17.55 -18.46
C ARG A 160 2.33 16.37 -17.96
N ILE A 161 2.31 16.11 -16.64
CA ILE A 161 1.61 14.97 -16.06
C ILE A 161 0.16 15.27 -15.65
N ALA A 162 -0.25 16.53 -15.66
CA ALA A 162 -1.61 16.93 -15.30
C ALA A 162 -2.63 16.27 -16.23
N GLY A 163 -3.58 15.55 -15.64
CA GLY A 163 -4.64 14.85 -16.36
C GLY A 163 -4.20 13.57 -17.09
N LEU A 164 -2.93 13.13 -16.98
CA LEU A 164 -2.54 11.85 -17.52
C LEU A 164 -3.13 10.69 -16.70
N VAL A 165 -3.56 9.64 -17.41
CA VAL A 165 -4.12 8.42 -16.85
C VAL A 165 -3.24 7.24 -17.23
N ALA A 166 -2.75 6.53 -16.21
CA ALA A 166 -2.00 5.29 -16.38
C ALA A 166 -2.93 4.07 -16.19
N GLU A 167 -2.64 3.00 -16.90
CA GLU A 167 -3.32 1.72 -16.74
C GLU A 167 -2.53 0.85 -15.75
N HIS A 168 -3.19 0.48 -14.64
CA HIS A 168 -2.61 -0.32 -13.58
C HIS A 168 -3.14 -1.74 -13.60
N SER A 169 -2.24 -2.73 -13.58
CA SER A 169 -2.56 -4.14 -13.47
C SER A 169 -1.59 -4.86 -12.53
N LEU A 170 -2.11 -5.75 -11.72
CA LEU A 170 -1.28 -6.60 -10.87
C LEU A 170 -0.32 -7.46 -11.72
N MET A 171 -0.80 -7.94 -12.87
CA MET A 171 0.00 -8.72 -13.81
C MET A 171 1.23 -7.96 -14.30
N THR A 172 1.12 -6.63 -14.51
CA THR A 172 2.24 -5.79 -14.94
C THR A 172 3.40 -5.86 -13.95
N SER A 173 3.13 -5.70 -12.66
CA SER A 173 4.18 -5.74 -11.64
C SER A 173 4.81 -7.12 -11.50
N ARG A 174 4.02 -8.17 -11.59
CA ARG A 174 4.48 -9.56 -11.47
C ARG A 174 5.32 -9.99 -12.67
N ALA A 175 4.92 -9.57 -13.88
CA ALA A 175 5.70 -9.82 -15.10
C ALA A 175 7.12 -9.23 -15.05
N ARG A 176 7.31 -8.09 -14.36
CA ARG A 176 8.64 -7.49 -14.12
C ARG A 176 9.58 -8.39 -13.32
N LEU A 177 9.03 -9.35 -12.58
CA LEU A 177 9.77 -10.35 -11.80
C LEU A 177 9.76 -11.73 -12.45
N GLY A 178 9.29 -11.84 -13.69
CA GLY A 178 9.18 -13.10 -14.41
C GLY A 178 8.01 -13.98 -13.98
N PHE A 179 7.11 -13.48 -13.11
CA PHE A 179 5.92 -14.23 -12.71
C PHE A 179 4.77 -13.91 -13.67
N THR A 180 4.33 -14.92 -14.43
CA THR A 180 3.24 -14.82 -15.43
C THR A 180 2.18 -15.91 -15.26
N ASP A 181 2.28 -16.70 -14.20
CA ASP A 181 1.41 -17.84 -13.91
C ASP A 181 0.09 -17.34 -13.27
N PHE A 182 -0.81 -16.82 -14.13
CA PHE A 182 -2.17 -16.40 -13.76
C PHE A 182 -3.18 -17.29 -14.48
N ASP A 183 -4.18 -17.78 -13.76
CA ASP A 183 -5.34 -18.44 -14.34
C ASP A 183 -6.29 -17.45 -15.02
N GLU A 184 -7.37 -17.97 -15.65
CA GLU A 184 -8.33 -17.15 -16.38
C GLU A 184 -9.11 -16.20 -15.43
N THR A 185 -9.47 -16.68 -14.23
CA THR A 185 -10.16 -15.87 -13.21
C THR A 185 -9.29 -14.71 -12.74
N GLU A 186 -8.03 -14.99 -12.44
CA GLU A 186 -7.04 -13.98 -12.06
C GLU A 186 -6.79 -12.97 -13.18
N ARG A 187 -6.67 -13.45 -14.45
CA ARG A 187 -6.47 -12.55 -15.60
C ARG A 187 -7.62 -11.58 -15.77
N LYS A 188 -8.85 -12.06 -15.64
CA LYS A 188 -10.04 -11.23 -15.71
C LYS A 188 -10.14 -10.26 -14.53
N ALA A 189 -9.79 -10.70 -13.32
CA ALA A 189 -9.82 -9.85 -12.12
C ALA A 189 -8.75 -8.78 -12.11
N PHE A 190 -7.64 -8.98 -12.85
CA PHE A 190 -6.49 -8.09 -12.91
C PHE A 190 -6.34 -7.39 -14.26
N GLU A 191 -7.42 -7.30 -15.04
CA GLU A 191 -7.43 -6.43 -16.22
C GLU A 191 -6.97 -5.01 -15.87
N PRO A 192 -6.27 -4.31 -16.78
CA PRO A 192 -5.78 -2.98 -16.51
C PRO A 192 -6.91 -2.00 -16.14
N VAL A 193 -6.72 -1.22 -15.11
CA VAL A 193 -7.68 -0.20 -14.65
C VAL A 193 -7.05 1.19 -14.71
N PRO A 194 -7.85 2.23 -15.06
CA PRO A 194 -7.35 3.60 -15.18
C PRO A 194 -7.13 4.25 -13.82
N GLN A 195 -5.95 4.85 -13.63
CA GLN A 195 -5.60 5.65 -12.46
C GLN A 195 -4.92 6.94 -12.91
N VAL A 196 -5.21 8.06 -12.27
CA VAL A 196 -4.53 9.33 -12.58
C VAL A 196 -3.08 9.28 -12.13
N LEU A 197 -2.16 9.97 -12.83
CA LEU A 197 -0.75 10.07 -12.40
C LEU A 197 -0.53 11.07 -11.27
N ALA A 198 -1.41 12.06 -11.14
CA ALA A 198 -1.40 13.04 -10.07
C ALA A 198 -2.82 13.30 -9.58
N ARG A 199 -3.01 13.34 -8.27
CA ARG A 199 -4.32 13.52 -7.65
C ARG A 199 -4.30 14.57 -6.55
N ARG A 200 -5.44 15.19 -6.29
CA ARG A 200 -5.67 16.04 -5.13
C ARG A 200 -6.22 15.20 -3.99
N LEU A 201 -5.62 15.33 -2.81
CA LEU A 201 -6.11 14.65 -1.60
C LEU A 201 -7.31 15.42 -1.04
N PRO A 202 -8.48 14.77 -0.84
CA PRO A 202 -9.70 15.47 -0.40
C PRO A 202 -9.53 16.15 0.97
N ASP A 203 -8.83 15.47 1.90
CA ASP A 203 -8.74 15.90 3.29
C ASP A 203 -7.80 17.09 3.52
N SER A 204 -6.73 17.19 2.73
CA SER A 204 -5.69 18.23 2.88
C SER A 204 -5.66 19.24 1.74
N GLY A 205 -6.28 18.93 0.61
CA GLY A 205 -6.18 19.72 -0.63
C GLY A 205 -4.81 19.64 -1.31
N ARG A 206 -3.81 18.94 -0.74
CA ARG A 206 -2.47 18.78 -1.34
C ARG A 206 -2.53 17.93 -2.59
N MET A 207 -1.67 18.24 -3.53
CA MET A 207 -1.42 17.36 -4.68
C MET A 207 -0.44 16.24 -4.28
N SER A 208 -0.61 15.11 -4.92
CA SER A 208 0.27 13.94 -4.78
C SER A 208 0.47 13.27 -6.12
N LEU A 209 1.64 12.70 -6.36
CA LEU A 209 1.78 11.67 -7.38
C LEU A 209 0.97 10.43 -6.97
N TYR A 210 0.55 9.66 -7.98
CA TYR A 210 -0.09 8.35 -7.77
C TYR A 210 0.59 7.33 -8.67
N LEU A 211 1.55 6.60 -8.12
CA LEU A 211 2.47 5.71 -8.83
C LEU A 211 2.47 4.32 -8.21
N ALA A 212 2.74 3.32 -9.03
CA ALA A 212 2.98 1.97 -8.56
C ALA A 212 3.71 1.15 -9.65
N SER A 213 4.41 0.09 -9.26
CA SER A 213 4.92 -0.92 -10.19
C SER A 213 3.82 -1.60 -11.01
N HIS A 214 2.56 -1.40 -10.66
CA HIS A 214 1.38 -1.88 -11.38
C HIS A 214 1.11 -1.07 -12.65
N ALA A 215 1.58 0.18 -12.76
CA ALA A 215 1.43 1.03 -13.94
C ALA A 215 2.25 0.49 -15.11
N GLY A 216 1.59 0.21 -16.24
CA GLY A 216 2.22 -0.35 -17.44
C GLY A 216 2.22 0.56 -18.64
N THR A 217 1.13 1.30 -18.84
CA THR A 217 0.93 2.21 -19.98
C THR A 217 0.29 3.51 -19.51
N ILE A 218 0.32 4.53 -20.37
CA ILE A 218 -0.39 5.81 -20.17
C ILE A 218 -1.28 6.02 -21.39
N ARG A 219 -2.54 6.34 -21.18
CA ARG A 219 -3.52 6.56 -22.26
C ARG A 219 -3.05 7.63 -23.21
N GLY A 220 -3.16 7.36 -24.52
CA GLY A 220 -2.74 8.29 -25.58
C GLY A 220 -1.23 8.47 -25.74
N MET A 221 -0.40 7.69 -25.05
CA MET A 221 1.07 7.77 -25.14
C MET A 221 1.66 6.48 -25.72
N ALA A 222 2.71 6.60 -26.54
CA ALA A 222 3.44 5.44 -27.02
C ALA A 222 4.06 4.67 -25.85
N LYS A 223 4.07 3.34 -25.90
CA LYS A 223 4.50 2.46 -24.80
C LYS A 223 5.89 2.82 -24.27
N ALA A 224 6.86 3.03 -25.15
CA ALA A 224 8.23 3.38 -24.75
C ALA A 224 8.31 4.72 -24.01
N ASP A 225 7.48 5.71 -24.40
CA ASP A 225 7.42 7.02 -23.76
C ASP A 225 6.72 6.93 -22.39
N ALA A 226 5.66 6.12 -22.29
CA ALA A 226 4.98 5.85 -21.04
C ALA A 226 5.91 5.16 -20.03
N GLU A 227 6.61 4.11 -20.43
CA GLU A 227 7.58 3.40 -19.59
C GLU A 227 8.70 4.33 -19.11
N ARG A 228 9.23 5.19 -19.99
CA ARG A 228 10.26 6.18 -19.63
C ARG A 228 9.72 7.18 -18.60
N LEU A 229 8.54 7.77 -18.84
CA LEU A 229 7.93 8.72 -17.91
C LEU A 229 7.62 8.09 -16.54
N LEU A 230 7.02 6.90 -16.52
CA LEU A 230 6.72 6.18 -15.29
C LEU A 230 8.00 5.88 -14.50
N LYS A 231 9.09 5.52 -15.20
CA LYS A 231 10.39 5.29 -14.57
C LYS A 231 10.97 6.60 -14.02
N GLU A 232 10.98 7.68 -14.80
CA GLU A 232 11.46 9.00 -14.38
C GLU A 232 10.74 9.47 -13.09
N LEU A 233 9.41 9.36 -13.06
CA LEU A 233 8.62 9.77 -11.90
C LEU A 233 8.85 8.86 -10.69
N THR A 234 9.00 7.55 -10.91
CA THR A 234 9.29 6.60 -9.82
C THR A 234 10.68 6.85 -9.24
N ASP A 235 11.70 7.01 -10.09
CA ASP A 235 13.08 7.30 -9.64
C ASP A 235 13.15 8.63 -8.87
N HIS A 236 12.39 9.65 -9.31
CA HIS A 236 12.27 10.92 -8.60
C HIS A 236 11.61 10.73 -7.23
N ALA A 237 10.44 10.06 -7.19
CA ALA A 237 9.66 9.91 -5.98
C ALA A 237 10.29 8.98 -4.93
N THR A 238 11.26 8.17 -5.33
CA THR A 238 11.97 7.24 -4.44
C THR A 238 13.40 7.70 -4.08
N GLN A 239 13.72 8.97 -4.31
CA GLN A 239 14.94 9.56 -3.81
C GLN A 239 14.96 9.58 -2.29
N ARG A 240 16.14 9.43 -1.70
CA ARG A 240 16.33 9.26 -0.26
C ARG A 240 15.63 10.32 0.60
N GLN A 241 15.54 11.54 0.11
CA GLN A 241 14.90 12.67 0.80
C GLN A 241 13.38 12.49 0.99
N PHE A 242 12.72 11.66 0.18
CA PHE A 242 11.29 11.38 0.26
C PHE A 242 10.98 10.05 0.94
N VAL A 243 12.02 9.28 1.34
CA VAL A 243 11.86 7.89 1.81
C VAL A 243 12.14 7.78 3.30
N HIS A 244 11.20 7.16 4.00
CA HIS A 244 11.36 6.68 5.37
C HIS A 244 11.45 5.16 5.40
N ALA A 245 12.39 4.60 6.17
CA ALA A 245 12.55 3.17 6.37
C ALA A 245 12.11 2.78 7.79
N HIS A 246 10.99 2.06 7.89
CA HIS A 246 10.48 1.54 9.16
C HIS A 246 11.10 0.17 9.47
N ARG A 247 11.84 0.09 10.57
CA ARG A 247 12.36 -1.17 11.12
C ARG A 247 11.32 -1.73 12.10
N TRP A 248 10.71 -2.82 11.72
CA TRP A 248 9.63 -3.45 12.47
C TRP A 248 10.10 -3.95 13.84
N ARG A 249 9.30 -3.67 14.86
CA ARG A 249 9.30 -4.37 16.15
C ARG A 249 8.12 -5.32 16.17
N VAL A 250 8.21 -6.40 16.94
CA VAL A 250 7.04 -7.27 17.17
C VAL A 250 5.93 -6.44 17.80
N ASN A 251 4.70 -6.62 17.33
CA ASN A 251 3.50 -5.86 17.70
C ASN A 251 3.47 -4.39 17.24
N ASP A 252 4.38 -3.94 16.37
CA ASP A 252 4.12 -2.67 15.67
C ASP A 252 2.88 -2.82 14.76
N LEU A 253 1.97 -1.85 14.84
CA LEU A 253 0.97 -1.61 13.81
C LEU A 253 1.38 -0.37 13.03
N VAL A 254 1.44 -0.47 11.72
CA VAL A 254 1.72 0.67 10.84
C VAL A 254 0.56 0.88 9.90
N MET A 255 0.06 2.11 9.86
CA MET A 255 -1.00 2.56 8.97
C MET A 255 -0.43 3.57 7.98
N TRP A 256 -0.75 3.43 6.68
CA TRP A 256 -0.32 4.38 5.66
C TRP A 256 -1.44 4.73 4.68
N ASP A 257 -1.39 5.97 4.18
CA ASP A 257 -2.33 6.50 3.19
C ASP A 257 -1.90 6.08 1.78
N ASP A 258 -2.58 5.09 1.21
CA ASP A 258 -2.30 4.58 -0.13
C ASP A 258 -2.59 5.62 -1.23
N ARG A 259 -3.29 6.69 -0.91
CA ARG A 259 -3.60 7.76 -1.88
C ARG A 259 -2.38 8.63 -2.18
N CYS A 260 -1.37 8.62 -1.32
CA CYS A 260 -0.21 9.50 -1.41
C CYS A 260 1.12 8.87 -0.97
N THR A 261 1.18 7.54 -0.87
CA THR A 261 2.42 6.83 -0.56
C THR A 261 2.67 5.68 -1.54
N MET A 262 3.93 5.45 -1.85
CA MET A 262 4.40 4.13 -2.28
C MET A 262 5.17 3.47 -1.15
N HIS A 263 5.18 2.14 -1.15
CA HIS A 263 6.00 1.39 -0.22
C HIS A 263 6.61 0.15 -0.87
N ARG A 264 7.61 -0.43 -0.20
CA ARG A 264 8.19 -1.73 -0.56
C ARG A 264 8.71 -2.46 0.66
N GLY A 265 8.60 -3.78 0.65
CA GLY A 265 9.27 -4.63 1.61
C GLY A 265 10.72 -4.88 1.20
N MET A 266 11.64 -4.79 2.14
CA MET A 266 13.05 -5.09 1.90
C MET A 266 13.34 -6.56 2.16
N ASP A 267 14.42 -7.05 1.56
CA ASP A 267 14.84 -8.43 1.64
C ASP A 267 15.19 -8.87 3.07
N PHE A 268 14.95 -10.13 3.33
CA PHE A 268 15.39 -10.87 4.50
C PHE A 268 15.61 -12.34 4.11
N ASP A 269 16.26 -13.13 4.94
CA ASP A 269 16.43 -14.56 4.73
C ASP A 269 15.10 -15.30 4.98
N ASP A 270 14.24 -15.27 3.96
CA ASP A 270 12.87 -15.78 3.99
C ASP A 270 12.76 -17.32 3.95
N GLN A 271 13.89 -18.01 3.78
CA GLN A 271 13.95 -19.47 3.90
C GLN A 271 14.42 -19.93 5.29
N ARG A 272 14.88 -18.99 6.12
CA ARG A 272 15.37 -19.26 7.47
C ARG A 272 14.48 -18.67 8.56
N TYR A 273 14.01 -17.46 8.39
CA TYR A 273 13.26 -16.72 9.40
C TYR A 273 11.79 -16.58 9.03
N LYS A 274 10.92 -16.84 10.01
CA LYS A 274 9.49 -16.60 9.86
C LYS A 274 9.19 -15.10 9.87
N ARG A 275 8.32 -14.68 8.98
CA ARG A 275 7.69 -13.38 8.98
C ARG A 275 6.17 -13.57 8.95
N ASP A 276 5.48 -13.14 10.00
CA ASP A 276 4.02 -13.15 10.09
C ASP A 276 3.52 -11.70 10.19
N MET A 277 2.97 -11.20 9.12
CA MET A 277 2.42 -9.86 9.06
C MET A 277 1.02 -9.92 8.45
N ARG A 278 0.09 -9.19 9.04
CA ARG A 278 -1.33 -9.23 8.70
C ARG A 278 -1.80 -7.84 8.35
N ARG A 279 -2.38 -7.67 7.16
CA ARG A 279 -2.83 -6.38 6.68
C ARG A 279 -4.34 -6.34 6.48
N ALA A 280 -4.99 -5.35 7.07
CA ALA A 280 -6.30 -4.89 6.66
C ALA A 280 -6.14 -3.74 5.66
N THR A 281 -6.93 -3.74 4.59
CA THR A 281 -6.93 -2.66 3.58
C THR A 281 -8.33 -2.06 3.51
N VAL A 282 -8.42 -0.75 3.54
CA VAL A 282 -9.66 0.03 3.45
C VAL A 282 -9.79 0.59 2.05
N SER A 283 -10.95 0.42 1.42
CA SER A 283 -11.22 0.97 0.09
C SER A 283 -11.34 2.49 0.12
N ASP A 284 -10.93 3.15 -0.95
CA ASP A 284 -11.19 4.59 -1.19
C ASP A 284 -12.69 4.83 -1.48
N VAL A 285 -13.10 6.07 -1.55
CA VAL A 285 -14.52 6.47 -1.71
C VAL A 285 -15.01 6.41 -3.16
N ALA A 286 -14.09 6.54 -4.13
CA ALA A 286 -14.39 6.50 -5.57
C ALA A 286 -13.11 6.20 -6.38
N PRO A 287 -13.23 5.79 -7.66
CA PRO A 287 -12.10 5.71 -8.60
C PRO A 287 -11.35 7.03 -8.73
N THR A 288 -10.02 6.98 -8.89
CA THR A 288 -9.19 8.20 -8.92
C THR A 288 -9.58 9.18 -10.03
N CYS A 289 -9.94 8.68 -11.20
CA CYS A 289 -10.38 9.54 -12.31
C CYS A 289 -11.68 10.29 -11.98
N GLU A 290 -12.65 9.63 -11.33
CA GLU A 290 -13.91 10.24 -10.90
C GLU A 290 -13.67 11.34 -9.85
N GLN A 291 -12.77 11.08 -8.87
CA GLN A 291 -12.37 12.05 -7.86
C GLN A 291 -11.72 13.31 -8.46
N MET A 292 -11.10 13.19 -9.62
CA MET A 292 -10.50 14.30 -10.36
C MET A 292 -11.42 14.91 -11.41
N GLY A 293 -12.72 14.55 -11.43
CA GLY A 293 -13.71 15.06 -12.38
C GLY A 293 -13.45 14.62 -13.82
N MET A 294 -12.70 13.54 -14.03
CA MET A 294 -12.36 13.01 -15.35
C MET A 294 -13.38 11.94 -15.75
N ALA A 295 -14.05 12.14 -16.88
CA ALA A 295 -14.87 11.10 -17.47
C ALA A 295 -13.97 9.99 -18.01
N VAL A 296 -14.05 8.80 -17.43
CA VAL A 296 -13.49 7.59 -18.02
C VAL A 296 -14.64 6.87 -18.69
N ALA A 297 -14.63 6.79 -20.03
CA ALA A 297 -15.62 6.02 -20.76
C ALA A 297 -15.65 4.60 -20.18
N ALA A 298 -16.85 4.12 -19.84
CA ALA A 298 -17.07 2.71 -19.57
C ALA A 298 -16.85 1.97 -20.90
N GLU A 299 -15.83 1.12 -20.96
CA GLU A 299 -15.67 0.16 -22.06
C GLU A 299 -16.64 -0.98 -21.90
#